data_4bc4dd3d6802fffbf7b192d64776785d
#
_entry.id   4bc4dd3d6802fffbf7b192d64776785d
#
_cell.length_a   1.000
_cell.length_b   1.000
_cell.length_c   1.000
_cell.angle_alpha   90.00
_cell.angle_beta   90.00
_cell.angle_gamma   90.00
#
_symmetry.space_group_name_H-M   'P 1'
#
loop_
_entity.id
_entity.type
_entity.pdbx_description
1 polymer ?
#
loop_
_entity_poly.entity_id
_entity_poly.type
_entity_poly.pdbx_seq_one_letter_code
_entity_poly.pdbx_strand_id
1 'polypeptide(L)'
;MKNLLVILVGTTALAGPAQAQRISTAQVPRAAVATFQKNFPAGKAVKWEREGADYEAGFTTGKAEMSAVITAAGVLKETETELAVRQLPASVQKALTMHYQSYKITEAAKIVTAATGVTTYEAEVSQGGKHRDVLFNADGTEIAKK
;
A
#
# COMPACT_ATOMS: atom_id res chain seq x y z
N MET A 1 12.77 0.08 9.19
CA MET A 1 11.77 -0.52 8.29
C MET A 1 10.45 -0.44 9.04
N LYS A 2 9.62 0.51 8.68
CA LYS A 2 8.29 0.68 9.25
C LYS A 2 7.34 -0.22 8.47
N ASN A 3 6.36 -0.77 9.16
CA ASN A 3 5.37 -1.64 8.55
C ASN A 3 4.46 -0.76 7.69
N LEU A 4 4.55 -0.91 6.39
CA LEU A 4 3.58 -0.35 5.46
C LEU A 4 2.24 -1.03 5.73
N LEU A 5 1.26 -0.28 6.19
CA LEU A 5 -0.08 -0.79 6.47
C LEU A 5 -0.92 -0.57 5.21
N VAL A 6 -1.00 -1.59 4.36
CA VAL A 6 -1.93 -1.57 3.22
C VAL A 6 -3.35 -1.68 3.74
N ILE A 7 -4.19 -0.73 3.37
CA ILE A 7 -5.60 -0.73 3.76
C ILE A 7 -6.42 -1.41 2.68
N LEU A 8 -6.84 -2.63 2.98
CA LEU A 8 -7.79 -3.37 2.17
C LEU A 8 -9.18 -2.73 2.27
N VAL A 9 -9.70 -2.21 1.16
CA VAL A 9 -11.12 -1.86 1.02
C VAL A 9 -11.91 -3.16 0.82
N GLY A 10 -12.37 -3.76 1.90
CA GLY A 10 -13.14 -5.00 1.88
C GLY A 10 -14.23 -5.01 2.94
N THR A 11 -15.46 -5.18 2.48
CA THR A 11 -16.73 -5.53 3.14
C THR A 11 -16.70 -5.93 4.61
N THR A 12 -17.57 -5.28 5.39
CA THR A 12 -17.90 -5.48 6.80
C THR A 12 -18.05 -6.93 7.24
N ALA A 13 -17.03 -7.44 7.92
CA ALA A 13 -17.17 -8.45 8.96
C ALA A 13 -16.46 -7.88 10.20
N LEU A 14 -17.05 -8.04 11.37
CA LEU A 14 -16.44 -7.71 12.66
C LEU A 14 -15.19 -8.59 12.89
N ALA A 15 -14.10 -8.25 12.21
CA ALA A 15 -12.78 -8.79 12.47
C ALA A 15 -11.97 -7.66 13.09
N GLY A 16 -11.36 -7.93 14.25
CA GLY A 16 -10.35 -7.05 14.84
C GLY A 16 -9.25 -6.73 13.82
N PRO A 17 -8.36 -5.77 14.11
CA PRO A 17 -7.34 -5.33 13.17
C PRO A 17 -6.60 -6.56 12.63
N ALA A 18 -6.74 -6.82 11.33
CA ALA A 18 -5.99 -7.87 10.65
C ALA A 18 -4.52 -7.47 10.72
N GLN A 19 -3.79 -8.01 11.68
CA GLN A 19 -2.36 -7.80 11.77
C GLN A 19 -1.72 -8.57 10.59
N ALA A 20 -1.00 -7.85 9.75
CA ALA A 20 -0.18 -8.44 8.73
C ALA A 20 0.81 -9.44 9.37
N GLN A 21 0.67 -10.72 9.06
CA GLN A 21 1.51 -11.76 9.61
C GLN A 21 2.62 -12.11 8.63
N ARG A 22 3.86 -11.84 9.05
CA ARG A 22 5.04 -12.23 8.26
C ARG A 22 5.11 -13.75 8.11
N ILE A 23 5.27 -14.20 6.87
CA ILE A 23 5.33 -15.61 6.51
C ILE A 23 6.55 -15.90 5.63
N SER A 24 6.98 -17.16 5.60
CA SER A 24 8.01 -17.61 4.66
C SER A 24 7.43 -17.77 3.26
N THR A 25 8.26 -17.63 2.23
CA THR A 25 7.85 -17.86 0.82
C THR A 25 7.25 -19.26 0.61
N ALA A 26 7.69 -20.25 1.38
CA ALA A 26 7.15 -21.61 1.31
C ALA A 26 5.67 -21.71 1.75
N GLN A 27 5.19 -20.74 2.53
CA GLN A 27 3.80 -20.67 3.02
C GLN A 27 2.91 -19.85 2.06
N VAL A 28 3.49 -19.18 1.06
CA VAL A 28 2.76 -18.44 0.05
C VAL A 28 2.29 -19.39 -1.05
N PRO A 29 1.03 -19.29 -1.53
CA PRO A 29 0.56 -20.07 -2.66
C PRO A 29 1.46 -19.91 -3.89
N ARG A 30 1.76 -21.02 -4.56
CA ARG A 30 2.64 -21.02 -5.75
C ARG A 30 2.16 -20.05 -6.84
N ALA A 31 0.84 -19.92 -7.02
CA ALA A 31 0.26 -19.00 -7.98
C ALA A 31 0.59 -17.54 -7.65
N ALA A 32 0.56 -17.13 -6.38
CA ALA A 32 0.93 -15.79 -5.95
C ALA A 32 2.42 -15.53 -6.17
N VAL A 33 3.29 -16.48 -5.81
CA VAL A 33 4.74 -16.37 -6.04
C VAL A 33 5.05 -16.26 -7.54
N ALA A 34 4.40 -17.06 -8.38
CA ALA A 34 4.60 -17.04 -9.83
C ALA A 34 4.17 -15.69 -10.44
N THR A 35 3.02 -15.14 -9.98
CA THR A 35 2.55 -13.82 -10.39
C THR A 35 3.53 -12.72 -10.00
N PHE A 36 4.05 -12.77 -8.77
CA PHE A 36 5.08 -11.83 -8.33
C PHE A 36 6.30 -11.89 -9.22
N GLN A 37 6.88 -13.07 -9.42
CA GLN A 37 8.10 -13.24 -10.25
C GLN A 37 7.90 -12.80 -11.71
N LYS A 38 6.71 -13.03 -12.26
CA LYS A 38 6.36 -12.60 -13.63
C LYS A 38 6.30 -11.09 -13.77
N ASN A 39 5.66 -10.41 -12.80
CA ASN A 39 5.43 -8.96 -12.88
C ASN A 39 6.63 -8.14 -12.37
N PHE A 40 7.41 -8.69 -11.45
CA PHE A 40 8.52 -8.01 -10.79
C PHE A 40 9.83 -8.82 -10.84
N PRO A 41 10.34 -9.13 -12.05
CA PRO A 41 11.53 -9.99 -12.18
C PRO A 41 12.81 -9.36 -11.59
N ALA A 42 12.83 -8.02 -11.44
CA ALA A 42 13.94 -7.28 -10.82
C ALA A 42 13.75 -7.05 -9.32
N GLY A 43 12.65 -7.52 -8.73
CA GLY A 43 12.35 -7.38 -7.30
C GLY A 43 13.36 -8.13 -6.43
N LYS A 44 13.90 -7.43 -5.42
CA LYS A 44 14.89 -7.96 -4.48
C LYS A 44 14.42 -7.82 -3.03
N ALA A 45 15.07 -8.54 -2.13
CA ALA A 45 14.78 -8.51 -0.69
C ALA A 45 13.31 -8.78 -0.35
N VAL A 46 12.68 -9.71 -1.09
CA VAL A 46 11.24 -9.98 -0.99
C VAL A 46 10.88 -10.50 0.40
N LYS A 47 9.88 -9.86 1.00
CA LYS A 47 9.26 -10.26 2.26
C LYS A 47 7.79 -10.49 2.02
N TRP A 48 7.28 -11.59 2.54
CA TRP A 48 5.87 -11.92 2.40
C TRP A 48 5.14 -11.75 3.71
N GLU A 49 3.95 -11.16 3.61
CA GLU A 49 3.01 -11.05 4.70
C GLU A 49 1.64 -11.56 4.26
N ARG A 50 0.88 -12.12 5.20
CA ARG A 50 -0.49 -12.51 4.95
C ARG A 50 -1.40 -11.40 5.42
N GLU A 51 -2.27 -10.93 4.56
CA GLU A 51 -3.22 -9.87 4.84
C GLU A 51 -4.65 -10.36 4.53
N GLY A 52 -5.33 -10.81 5.58
CA GLY A 52 -6.64 -11.44 5.42
C GLY A 52 -6.58 -12.69 4.53
N ALA A 53 -7.23 -12.62 3.36
CA ALA A 53 -7.24 -13.69 2.36
C ALA A 53 -6.15 -13.55 1.29
N ASP A 54 -5.46 -12.42 1.27
CA ASP A 54 -4.46 -12.06 0.26
C ASP A 54 -3.03 -12.17 0.81
N TYR A 55 -2.06 -11.96 -0.07
CA TYR A 55 -0.63 -12.04 0.21
C TYR A 55 0.04 -10.78 -0.30
N GLU A 56 0.76 -10.11 0.58
CA GLU A 56 1.55 -8.95 0.23
C GLU A 56 3.02 -9.34 0.09
N ALA A 57 3.62 -8.92 -1.01
CA ALA A 57 5.06 -8.99 -1.24
C ALA A 57 5.64 -7.59 -1.12
N GLY A 58 6.39 -7.31 -0.04
CA GLY A 58 7.24 -6.13 0.06
C GLY A 58 8.59 -6.40 -0.57
N PHE A 59 9.09 -5.51 -1.42
CA PHE A 59 10.34 -5.71 -2.18
C PHE A 59 10.97 -4.39 -2.60
N THR A 60 12.19 -4.44 -3.10
CA THR A 60 12.87 -3.27 -3.68
C THR A 60 13.12 -3.47 -5.17
N THR A 61 12.97 -2.40 -5.95
CA THR A 61 13.38 -2.34 -7.35
C THR A 61 14.27 -1.13 -7.55
N GLY A 62 15.57 -1.36 -7.76
CA GLY A 62 16.55 -0.29 -7.72
C GLY A 62 16.62 0.35 -6.33
N LYS A 63 16.21 1.63 -6.24
CA LYS A 63 16.13 2.37 -4.97
C LYS A 63 14.70 2.55 -4.47
N ALA A 64 13.70 2.08 -5.22
CA ALA A 64 12.30 2.20 -4.85
C ALA A 64 11.91 1.05 -3.92
N GLU A 65 11.25 1.36 -2.82
CA GLU A 65 10.53 0.41 -1.99
C GLU A 65 9.12 0.25 -2.55
N MET A 66 8.68 -0.98 -2.69
CA MET A 66 7.42 -1.33 -3.33
C MET A 66 6.72 -2.46 -2.58
N SER A 67 5.42 -2.53 -2.73
CA SER A 67 4.67 -3.73 -2.38
C SER A 67 3.69 -4.14 -3.50
N ALA A 68 3.26 -5.39 -3.45
CA ALA A 68 2.27 -5.94 -4.36
C ALA A 68 1.32 -6.87 -3.61
N VAL A 69 0.02 -6.60 -3.70
CA VAL A 69 -1.03 -7.44 -3.12
C VAL A 69 -1.53 -8.41 -4.18
N ILE A 70 -1.47 -9.71 -3.85
CA ILE A 70 -1.77 -10.82 -4.77
C ILE A 70 -2.69 -11.81 -4.05
N THR A 71 -3.76 -12.24 -4.71
CA THR A 71 -4.66 -13.24 -4.15
C THR A 71 -3.99 -14.63 -4.10
N ALA A 72 -4.54 -15.54 -3.31
CA ALA A 72 -4.11 -16.96 -3.29
C ALA A 72 -4.16 -17.61 -4.69
N ALA A 73 -5.08 -17.17 -5.54
CA ALA A 73 -5.22 -17.65 -6.92
C ALA A 73 -4.22 -17.01 -7.90
N GLY A 74 -3.36 -16.09 -7.43
CA GLY A 74 -2.38 -15.43 -8.26
C GLY A 74 -2.90 -14.21 -9.04
N VAL A 75 -3.97 -13.57 -8.60
CA VAL A 75 -4.45 -12.32 -9.21
C VAL A 75 -3.75 -11.15 -8.53
N LEU A 76 -3.01 -10.36 -9.30
CA LEU A 76 -2.46 -9.09 -8.82
C LEU A 76 -3.59 -8.09 -8.62
N LYS A 77 -3.75 -7.57 -7.41
CA LYS A 77 -4.79 -6.60 -7.05
C LYS A 77 -4.28 -5.17 -7.18
N GLU A 78 -3.16 -4.89 -6.56
CA GLU A 78 -2.57 -3.55 -6.55
C GLU A 78 -1.07 -3.62 -6.36
N THR A 79 -0.42 -2.54 -6.73
CA THR A 79 0.98 -2.27 -6.44
C THR A 79 1.10 -0.93 -5.75
N GLU A 80 1.98 -0.87 -4.78
CA GLU A 80 2.31 0.35 -4.08
C GLU A 80 3.78 0.70 -4.30
N THR A 81 4.06 1.98 -4.40
CA THR A 81 5.43 2.50 -4.49
C THR A 81 5.59 3.61 -3.48
N GLU A 82 6.54 3.46 -2.56
CA GLU A 82 6.86 4.50 -1.60
C GLU A 82 7.40 5.75 -2.32
N LEU A 83 6.93 6.91 -1.87
CA LEU A 83 7.31 8.21 -2.39
C LEU A 83 7.85 9.10 -1.27
N ALA A 84 8.78 10.00 -1.60
CA ALA A 84 8.98 11.15 -0.74
C ALA A 84 7.74 12.06 -0.80
N VAL A 85 7.33 12.66 0.31
CA VAL A 85 6.13 13.53 0.39
C VAL A 85 6.11 14.62 -0.71
N ARG A 86 7.28 15.17 -1.06
CA ARG A 86 7.43 16.17 -2.14
C ARG A 86 7.16 15.63 -3.55
N GLN A 87 7.06 14.31 -3.72
CA GLN A 87 6.77 13.64 -4.99
C GLN A 87 5.27 13.37 -5.19
N LEU A 88 4.45 13.62 -4.17
CA LEU A 88 3.00 13.60 -4.32
C LEU A 88 2.57 14.65 -5.35
N PRO A 89 1.45 14.45 -6.09
CA PRO A 89 0.88 15.48 -6.95
C PRO A 89 0.65 16.79 -6.21
N ALA A 90 0.84 17.92 -6.87
CA ALA A 90 0.67 19.24 -6.26
C ALA A 90 -0.73 19.46 -5.67
N SER A 91 -1.76 18.88 -6.29
CA SER A 91 -3.14 18.86 -5.80
C SER A 91 -3.29 18.12 -4.47
N VAL A 92 -2.62 16.96 -4.33
CA VAL A 92 -2.60 16.18 -3.08
C VAL A 92 -1.83 16.93 -1.99
N GLN A 93 -0.67 17.50 -2.32
CA GLN A 93 0.10 18.30 -1.38
C GLN A 93 -0.72 19.50 -0.88
N LYS A 94 -1.46 20.17 -1.76
CA LYS A 94 -2.35 21.27 -1.40
C LYS A 94 -3.47 20.80 -0.47
N ALA A 95 -4.13 19.68 -0.76
CA ALA A 95 -5.17 19.11 0.09
C ALA A 95 -4.63 18.77 1.49
N LEU A 96 -3.45 18.13 1.58
CA LEU A 96 -2.77 17.85 2.84
C LEU A 96 -2.49 19.14 3.64
N THR A 97 -1.97 20.18 2.99
CA THR A 97 -1.71 21.48 3.63
C THR A 97 -2.99 22.13 4.13
N MET A 98 -4.10 22.00 3.42
CA MET A 98 -5.38 22.63 3.80
C MET A 98 -6.09 21.87 4.94
N HIS A 99 -6.10 20.56 4.90
CA HIS A 99 -6.92 19.75 5.79
C HIS A 99 -6.14 19.10 6.96
N TYR A 100 -4.82 19.04 6.86
CA TYR A 100 -3.94 18.37 7.81
C TYR A 100 -2.83 19.26 8.38
N GLN A 101 -3.09 20.58 8.54
CA GLN A 101 -2.12 21.58 9.01
C GLN A 101 -1.44 21.26 10.35
N SER A 102 -2.17 20.63 11.27
CA SER A 102 -1.68 20.25 12.59
C SER A 102 -1.07 18.84 12.66
N TYR A 103 -0.99 18.16 11.51
CA TYR A 103 -0.43 16.82 11.39
C TYR A 103 0.98 16.86 10.78
N LYS A 104 1.79 15.88 11.15
CA LYS A 104 3.01 15.56 10.39
C LYS A 104 2.64 14.55 9.31
N ILE A 105 3.14 14.75 8.10
CA ILE A 105 3.08 13.76 7.04
C ILE A 105 4.35 12.93 7.16
N THR A 106 4.22 11.67 7.53
CA THR A 106 5.35 10.80 7.85
C THR A 106 5.74 9.89 6.70
N GLU A 107 4.77 9.44 5.92
CA GLU A 107 4.96 8.55 4.78
C GLU A 107 4.05 8.97 3.63
N ALA A 108 4.42 8.60 2.41
CA ALA A 108 3.61 8.81 1.23
C ALA A 108 3.83 7.67 0.24
N ALA A 109 2.77 7.29 -0.48
CA ALA A 109 2.84 6.25 -1.48
C ALA A 109 1.94 6.53 -2.69
N LYS A 110 2.29 5.88 -3.80
CA LYS A 110 1.45 5.79 -4.99
C LYS A 110 0.92 4.37 -5.09
N ILE A 111 -0.39 4.21 -5.17
CA ILE A 111 -1.06 2.92 -5.30
C ILE A 111 -1.68 2.83 -6.70
N VAL A 112 -1.46 1.70 -7.38
CA VAL A 112 -2.06 1.41 -8.69
C VAL A 112 -2.90 0.15 -8.57
N THR A 113 -4.20 0.26 -8.82
CA THR A 113 -5.11 -0.88 -8.89
C THR A 113 -4.90 -1.62 -10.20
N ALA A 114 -4.48 -2.88 -10.15
CA ALA A 114 -4.05 -3.64 -11.33
C ALA A 114 -5.19 -3.87 -12.35
N ALA A 115 -6.42 -4.10 -11.88
CA ALA A 115 -7.56 -4.39 -12.75
C ALA A 115 -8.01 -3.17 -13.60
N THR A 116 -7.82 -1.95 -13.10
CA THR A 116 -8.35 -0.72 -13.72
C THR A 116 -7.26 0.24 -14.17
N GLY A 117 -6.03 0.09 -13.66
CA GLY A 117 -4.96 1.05 -13.83
C GLY A 117 -5.18 2.37 -13.09
N VAL A 118 -6.22 2.46 -12.25
CA VAL A 118 -6.50 3.66 -11.45
C VAL A 118 -5.35 3.87 -10.47
N THR A 119 -4.89 5.10 -10.41
CA THR A 119 -3.84 5.54 -9.47
C THR A 119 -4.44 6.38 -8.38
N THR A 120 -4.14 6.03 -7.13
CA THR A 120 -4.43 6.80 -5.92
C THR A 120 -3.13 7.09 -5.17
N TYR A 121 -3.19 8.02 -4.24
CA TYR A 121 -2.05 8.42 -3.43
C TYR A 121 -2.41 8.30 -1.96
N GLU A 122 -1.52 7.69 -1.21
CA GLU A 122 -1.65 7.58 0.24
C GLU A 122 -0.68 8.54 0.92
N ALA A 123 -1.11 9.09 2.05
CA ALA A 123 -0.25 9.80 2.98
C ALA A 123 -0.55 9.32 4.40
N GLU A 124 0.48 8.90 5.14
CA GLU A 124 0.35 8.70 6.57
C GLU A 124 0.44 10.06 7.27
N VAL A 125 -0.61 10.39 8.03
CA VAL A 125 -0.68 11.60 8.85
C VAL A 125 -0.58 11.23 10.33
N SER A 126 0.23 11.98 11.09
CA SER A 126 0.49 11.72 12.51
C SER A 126 0.22 12.96 13.35
N GLN A 127 -0.52 12.78 14.45
CA GLN A 127 -0.77 13.81 15.44
C GLN A 127 -0.84 13.18 16.85
N GLY A 128 -0.10 13.74 17.80
CA GLY A 128 -0.10 13.24 19.19
C GLY A 128 0.32 11.78 19.31
N GLY A 129 1.21 11.29 18.45
CA GLY A 129 1.65 9.88 18.42
C GLY A 129 0.66 8.90 17.81
N LYS A 130 -0.50 9.38 17.33
CA LYS A 130 -1.47 8.56 16.57
C LYS A 130 -1.20 8.74 15.09
N HIS A 131 -1.22 7.62 14.35
CA HIS A 131 -1.00 7.56 12.93
C HIS A 131 -2.27 7.10 12.22
N ARG A 132 -2.55 7.65 11.07
CA ARG A 132 -3.58 7.15 10.15
C ARG A 132 -3.23 7.47 8.72
N ASP A 133 -3.69 6.62 7.83
CA ASP A 133 -3.55 6.81 6.39
C ASP A 133 -4.76 7.55 5.84
N VAL A 134 -4.49 8.42 4.89
CA VAL A 134 -5.48 9.15 4.11
C VAL A 134 -5.20 8.93 2.63
N LEU A 135 -6.25 8.66 1.87
CA LEU A 135 -6.17 8.34 0.45
C LEU A 135 -6.72 9.49 -0.39
N PHE A 136 -6.07 9.76 -1.51
CA PHE A 136 -6.44 10.82 -2.43
C PHE A 136 -6.46 10.31 -3.88
N ASN A 137 -7.38 10.84 -4.65
CA ASN A 137 -7.27 10.85 -6.10
C ASN A 137 -6.15 11.81 -6.54
N ALA A 138 -5.69 11.68 -7.78
CA ALA A 138 -4.63 12.55 -8.33
C ALA A 138 -5.01 14.03 -8.37
N ASP A 139 -6.29 14.36 -8.36
CA ASP A 139 -6.81 15.74 -8.30
C ASP A 139 -6.84 16.35 -6.89
N GLY A 140 -6.43 15.59 -5.88
CA GLY A 140 -6.42 16.00 -4.47
C GLY A 140 -7.75 15.77 -3.74
N THR A 141 -8.73 15.15 -4.37
CA THR A 141 -9.97 14.74 -3.70
C THR A 141 -9.67 13.59 -2.74
N GLU A 142 -9.97 13.77 -1.46
CA GLU A 142 -9.82 12.72 -0.45
C GLU A 142 -10.86 11.62 -0.66
N ILE A 143 -10.40 10.37 -0.61
CA ILE A 143 -11.24 9.19 -0.72
C ILE A 143 -11.66 8.81 0.70
N ALA A 144 -12.96 8.94 1.01
CA ALA A 144 -13.50 8.55 2.29
C ALA A 144 -13.33 7.04 2.51
N LYS A 145 -12.80 6.65 3.67
CA LYS A 145 -12.86 5.25 4.12
C LYS A 145 -14.33 4.90 4.36
N LYS A 146 -14.84 3.91 3.63
CA LYS A 146 -16.17 3.33 3.89
C LYS A 146 -16.13 2.40 5.09
#